data_0bffc530b2057a0e06f913fa11f2b907
#
_entry.id   0bffc530b2057a0e06f913fa11f2b907
#
_cell.length_a   1.000
_cell.length_b   1.000
_cell.length_c   1.000
_cell.angle_alpha   90.00
_cell.angle_beta   90.00
_cell.angle_gamma   90.00
#
_symmetry.space_group_name_H-M   'P 1'
#
loop_
_entity.id
_entity.type
_entity.pdbx_description
1 polymer ?
#
loop_
_entity_poly.entity_id
_entity_poly.type
_entity_poly.pdbx_seq_one_letter_code
_entity_poly.pdbx_strand_id
1 'polypeptide(L)'
;QKPKAVINAIKDYYENDHSNVHRGVHTLSVRATEAYENAREKVSQFVNSPNKNQIIFTKGTTESINLIAGSLTNLIEKNDEILITAMEHHSNIVPWQELCKRTGAILKIIPINDNGEILIDKYTEMVTNKTKLVSVVHLSNTLGTINPIEEIIDSAKLNNAITVIDGAQSAGHLLVDVQELDCDFYLF
;
A
#
# COMPACT_ATOMS: atom_id res chain seq x y z
N GLN A 1 -12.21 -0.97 19.92
CA GLN A 1 -12.31 0.34 20.59
C GLN A 1 -11.12 1.21 20.17
N LYS A 2 -11.34 2.51 20.00
CA LYS A 2 -10.24 3.45 19.71
C LYS A 2 -9.50 3.84 21.00
N PRO A 3 -8.17 3.98 20.97
CA PRO A 3 -7.42 4.48 22.12
C PRO A 3 -7.90 5.86 22.56
N LYS A 4 -7.90 6.11 23.88
CA LYS A 4 -8.30 7.43 24.42
C LYS A 4 -7.46 8.58 23.86
N ALA A 5 -6.17 8.34 23.63
CA ALA A 5 -5.28 9.34 23.04
C ALA A 5 -5.76 9.80 21.65
N VAL A 6 -6.23 8.88 20.80
CA VAL A 6 -6.77 9.20 19.48
C VAL A 6 -8.07 9.99 19.60
N ILE A 7 -8.98 9.56 20.50
CA ILE A 7 -10.26 10.25 20.72
C ILE A 7 -10.01 11.68 21.21
N ASN A 8 -9.11 11.85 22.19
CA ASN A 8 -8.78 13.17 22.74
C ASN A 8 -8.13 14.07 21.68
N ALA A 9 -7.18 13.56 20.89
CA ALA A 9 -6.54 14.33 19.82
C ALA A 9 -7.55 14.85 18.79
N ILE A 10 -8.52 14.02 18.40
CA ILE A 10 -9.59 14.44 17.47
C ILE A 10 -10.47 15.53 18.13
N LYS A 11 -10.87 15.33 19.39
CA LYS A 11 -11.67 16.29 20.14
C LYS A 11 -10.95 17.63 20.27
N ASP A 12 -9.69 17.60 20.75
CA ASP A 12 -8.89 18.80 20.97
C ASP A 12 -8.67 19.58 19.67
N TYR A 13 -8.44 18.88 18.55
CA TYR A 13 -8.33 19.51 17.24
C TYR A 13 -9.62 20.24 16.83
N TYR A 14 -10.78 19.60 16.98
CA TYR A 14 -12.05 20.23 16.63
C TYR A 14 -12.45 21.38 17.55
N GLU A 15 -12.12 21.29 18.83
CA GLU A 15 -12.46 22.34 19.81
C GLU A 15 -11.53 23.55 19.73
N ASN A 16 -10.24 23.37 19.38
CA ASN A 16 -9.23 24.40 19.55
C ASN A 16 -8.49 24.84 18.28
N ASP A 17 -8.29 23.92 17.30
CA ASP A 17 -7.36 24.14 16.20
C ASP A 17 -7.94 23.88 14.80
N HIS A 18 -9.23 23.56 14.71
CA HIS A 18 -9.84 23.21 13.44
C HIS A 18 -9.75 24.33 12.41
N SER A 19 -8.97 24.10 11.35
CA SER A 19 -8.76 25.04 10.26
C SER A 19 -8.24 24.34 9.01
N ASN A 20 -8.28 25.03 7.87
CA ASN A 20 -7.73 24.54 6.62
C ASN A 20 -6.20 24.45 6.70
N VAL A 21 -5.65 23.26 6.48
CA VAL A 21 -4.21 23.04 6.35
C VAL A 21 -3.66 23.70 5.07
N HIS A 22 -2.37 24.07 5.08
CA HIS A 22 -1.65 24.68 3.94
C HIS A 22 -2.23 26.00 3.41
N ARG A 23 -2.98 26.74 4.24
CA ARG A 23 -3.48 28.09 3.88
C ARG A 23 -2.72 29.24 4.55
N GLY A 24 -2.11 29.02 5.70
CA GLY A 24 -1.11 29.89 6.36
C GLY A 24 -1.50 31.35 6.64
N VAL A 25 -2.77 31.75 6.46
CA VAL A 25 -3.19 33.14 6.57
C VAL A 25 -3.57 33.61 7.99
N HIS A 26 -3.70 32.68 8.94
CA HIS A 26 -4.00 32.97 10.34
C HIS A 26 -3.47 31.86 11.26
N THR A 27 -3.36 32.16 12.54
CA THR A 27 -2.73 31.30 13.56
C THR A 27 -3.27 29.87 13.58
N LEU A 28 -4.59 29.68 13.51
CA LEU A 28 -5.18 28.33 13.53
C LEU A 28 -4.76 27.50 12.30
N SER A 29 -4.68 28.13 11.11
CA SER A 29 -4.22 27.45 9.91
C SER A 29 -2.75 27.05 9.99
N VAL A 30 -1.90 27.87 10.61
CA VAL A 30 -0.49 27.56 10.85
C VAL A 30 -0.40 26.35 11.79
N ARG A 31 -1.08 26.39 12.94
CA ARG A 31 -1.08 25.31 13.93
C ARG A 31 -1.61 23.99 13.35
N ALA A 32 -2.71 24.04 12.60
CA ALA A 32 -3.27 22.86 11.92
C ALA A 32 -2.28 22.29 10.88
N THR A 33 -1.59 23.14 10.11
CA THR A 33 -0.59 22.72 9.15
C THR A 33 0.62 22.08 9.83
N GLU A 34 1.14 22.69 10.89
CA GLU A 34 2.26 22.14 11.66
C GLU A 34 1.90 20.77 12.26
N ALA A 35 0.71 20.63 12.84
CA ALA A 35 0.25 19.35 13.40
C ALA A 35 0.13 18.26 12.31
N TYR A 36 -0.40 18.60 11.13
CA TYR A 36 -0.54 17.69 9.99
C TYR A 36 0.82 17.24 9.45
N GLU A 37 1.75 18.18 9.24
CA GLU A 37 3.08 17.88 8.73
C GLU A 37 3.95 17.12 9.75
N ASN A 38 3.79 17.39 11.05
CA ASN A 38 4.43 16.62 12.10
C ASN A 38 3.91 15.17 12.16
N ALA A 39 2.62 14.95 11.91
CA ALA A 39 2.07 13.60 11.79
C ALA A 39 2.66 12.87 10.58
N ARG A 40 2.78 13.55 9.43
CA ARG A 40 3.43 13.01 8.23
C ARG A 40 4.88 12.61 8.48
N GLU A 41 5.64 13.46 9.16
CA GLU A 41 7.02 13.19 9.56
C GLU A 41 7.12 11.95 10.45
N LYS A 42 6.25 11.83 11.45
CA LYS A 42 6.22 10.65 12.34
C LYS A 42 5.91 9.36 11.59
N VAL A 43 4.97 9.41 10.63
CA VAL A 43 4.67 8.24 9.79
C VAL A 43 5.86 7.88 8.90
N SER A 44 6.53 8.89 8.31
CA SER A 44 7.75 8.68 7.54
C SER A 44 8.84 7.97 8.35
N GLN A 45 9.08 8.43 9.57
CA GLN A 45 10.06 7.79 10.48
C GLN A 45 9.62 6.39 10.92
N PHE A 46 8.32 6.16 11.11
CA PHE A 46 7.78 4.87 11.55
C PHE A 46 8.02 3.75 10.54
N VAL A 47 7.96 4.05 9.24
CA VAL A 47 8.21 3.08 8.17
C VAL A 47 9.59 3.25 7.53
N ASN A 48 10.45 4.09 8.11
CA ASN A 48 11.78 4.45 7.57
C ASN A 48 11.72 4.95 6.11
N SER A 49 10.73 5.79 5.78
CA SER A 49 10.69 6.42 4.45
C SER A 49 11.80 7.47 4.32
N PRO A 50 12.52 7.54 3.19
CA PRO A 50 13.64 8.48 3.02
C PRO A 50 13.17 9.95 2.97
N ASN A 51 11.89 10.18 2.66
CA ASN A 51 11.34 11.52 2.53
C ASN A 51 9.86 11.53 2.93
N LYS A 52 9.49 12.41 3.86
CA LYS A 52 8.09 12.59 4.28
C LYS A 52 7.12 12.90 3.14
N ASN A 53 7.59 13.49 2.04
CA ASN A 53 6.75 13.77 0.87
C ASN A 53 6.30 12.49 0.13
N GLN A 54 6.89 11.34 0.44
CA GLN A 54 6.41 10.04 -0.05
C GLN A 54 5.21 9.51 0.76
N ILE A 55 4.91 10.12 1.91
CA ILE A 55 3.74 9.74 2.71
C ILE A 55 2.50 10.45 2.17
N ILE A 56 1.53 9.67 1.71
CA ILE A 56 0.25 10.15 1.19
C ILE A 56 -0.86 9.66 2.12
N PHE A 57 -1.55 10.59 2.78
CA PHE A 57 -2.69 10.26 3.61
C PHE A 57 -3.94 9.99 2.77
N THR A 58 -4.57 8.87 3.04
CA THR A 58 -5.85 8.45 2.47
C THR A 58 -6.80 8.05 3.59
N LYS A 59 -8.02 7.62 3.25
CA LYS A 59 -9.00 7.14 4.26
C LYS A 59 -8.72 5.71 4.73
N GLY A 60 -7.72 5.05 4.14
CA GLY A 60 -7.31 3.68 4.46
C GLY A 60 -6.80 2.94 3.24
N THR A 61 -6.27 1.72 3.45
CA THR A 61 -5.64 0.88 2.42
C THR A 61 -6.52 0.66 1.18
N THR A 62 -7.83 0.52 1.35
CA THR A 62 -8.77 0.38 0.22
C THR A 62 -8.74 1.59 -0.71
N GLU A 63 -8.75 2.82 -0.17
CA GLU A 63 -8.65 4.02 -1.00
C GLU A 63 -7.27 4.12 -1.65
N SER A 64 -6.20 3.77 -0.92
CA SER A 64 -4.83 3.77 -1.44
C SER A 64 -4.69 2.86 -2.67
N ILE A 65 -5.20 1.63 -2.60
CA ILE A 65 -5.13 0.68 -3.73
C ILE A 65 -5.94 1.20 -4.93
N ASN A 66 -7.15 1.74 -4.69
CA ASN A 66 -7.95 2.32 -5.76
C ASN A 66 -7.29 3.54 -6.40
N LEU A 67 -6.62 4.38 -5.60
CA LEU A 67 -5.86 5.53 -6.08
C LEU A 67 -4.72 5.09 -7.01
N ILE A 68 -3.94 4.07 -6.60
CA ILE A 68 -2.86 3.51 -7.41
C ILE A 68 -3.42 2.89 -8.69
N ALA A 69 -4.43 2.03 -8.60
CA ALA A 69 -5.04 1.40 -9.76
C ALA A 69 -5.61 2.42 -10.76
N GLY A 70 -6.19 3.53 -10.26
CA GLY A 70 -6.63 4.65 -11.10
C GLY A 70 -5.47 5.38 -11.77
N SER A 71 -4.40 5.64 -11.03
CA SER A 71 -3.22 6.37 -11.52
C SER A 71 -2.43 5.60 -12.56
N LEU A 72 -2.39 4.28 -12.46
CA LEU A 72 -1.64 3.40 -13.38
C LEU A 72 -2.41 3.08 -14.68
N THR A 73 -3.66 3.53 -14.84
CA THR A 73 -4.49 3.19 -16.01
C THR A 73 -3.80 3.47 -17.35
N ASN A 74 -3.03 4.55 -17.44
CA ASN A 74 -2.34 4.94 -18.69
C ASN A 74 -0.98 4.25 -18.88
N LEU A 75 -0.52 3.49 -17.89
CA LEU A 75 0.76 2.76 -17.93
C LEU A 75 0.55 1.26 -18.19
N ILE A 76 -0.68 0.78 -18.06
CA ILE A 76 -1.04 -0.63 -18.26
C ILE A 76 -1.73 -0.78 -19.62
N GLU A 77 -1.20 -1.66 -20.45
CA GLU A 77 -1.67 -1.89 -21.80
C GLU A 77 -2.39 -3.24 -21.94
N LYS A 78 -3.01 -3.43 -23.08
CA LYS A 78 -3.67 -4.70 -23.40
C LYS A 78 -2.66 -5.86 -23.44
N ASN A 79 -3.00 -6.95 -22.77
CA ASN A 79 -2.19 -8.16 -22.59
C ASN A 79 -1.00 -7.99 -21.60
N ASP A 80 -0.84 -6.85 -20.96
CA ASP A 80 0.01 -6.77 -19.78
C ASP A 80 -0.55 -7.65 -18.66
N GLU A 81 0.31 -8.11 -17.77
CA GLU A 81 -0.06 -9.03 -16.70
C GLU A 81 0.02 -8.33 -15.36
N ILE A 82 -1.04 -8.50 -14.55
CA ILE A 82 -1.10 -8.07 -13.16
C ILE A 82 -1.17 -9.33 -12.29
N LEU A 83 -0.24 -9.49 -11.37
CA LEU A 83 -0.16 -10.63 -10.48
C LEU A 83 -0.62 -10.25 -9.07
N ILE A 84 -1.52 -11.05 -8.49
CA ILE A 84 -1.94 -10.97 -7.09
C ILE A 84 -1.92 -12.38 -6.48
N THR A 85 -1.92 -12.49 -5.14
CA THR A 85 -1.98 -13.82 -4.52
C THR A 85 -3.42 -14.32 -4.34
N ALA A 86 -3.57 -15.63 -4.13
CA ALA A 86 -4.87 -16.23 -3.82
C ALA A 86 -5.40 -15.88 -2.42
N MET A 87 -4.57 -15.27 -1.56
CA MET A 87 -4.94 -14.92 -0.18
C MET A 87 -5.26 -13.42 0.02
N GLU A 88 -5.36 -12.65 -1.06
CA GLU A 88 -5.57 -11.21 -0.97
C GLU A 88 -6.94 -10.84 -0.35
N HIS A 89 -6.95 -9.74 0.39
CA HIS A 89 -8.21 -9.10 0.78
C HIS A 89 -8.92 -8.49 -0.45
N HIS A 90 -10.25 -8.43 -0.43
CA HIS A 90 -11.04 -7.88 -1.55
C HIS A 90 -10.59 -6.50 -2.01
N SER A 91 -10.11 -5.66 -1.09
CA SER A 91 -9.53 -4.34 -1.42
C SER A 91 -8.33 -4.43 -2.35
N ASN A 92 -7.59 -5.55 -2.32
CA ASN A 92 -6.43 -5.81 -3.17
C ASN A 92 -6.72 -6.80 -4.31
N ILE A 93 -7.99 -7.05 -4.60
CA ILE A 93 -8.44 -7.87 -5.74
C ILE A 93 -9.25 -7.00 -6.72
N VAL A 94 -10.34 -6.41 -6.23
CA VAL A 94 -11.33 -5.73 -7.06
C VAL A 94 -10.75 -4.56 -7.86
N PRO A 95 -9.90 -3.68 -7.32
CA PRO A 95 -9.32 -2.59 -8.09
C PRO A 95 -8.50 -3.07 -9.30
N TRP A 96 -7.77 -4.19 -9.15
CA TRP A 96 -7.00 -4.79 -10.23
C TRP A 96 -7.87 -5.46 -11.27
N GLN A 97 -8.96 -6.11 -10.87
CA GLN A 97 -9.98 -6.65 -11.80
C GLN A 97 -10.58 -5.52 -12.66
N GLU A 98 -10.94 -4.41 -12.03
CA GLU A 98 -11.50 -3.25 -12.74
C GLU A 98 -10.45 -2.57 -13.65
N LEU A 99 -9.18 -2.51 -13.23
CA LEU A 99 -8.10 -2.02 -14.07
C LEU A 99 -7.92 -2.92 -15.30
N CYS A 100 -7.89 -4.24 -15.13
CA CYS A 100 -7.80 -5.20 -16.23
C CYS A 100 -8.98 -5.09 -17.22
N LYS A 101 -10.20 -4.92 -16.72
CA LYS A 101 -11.38 -4.69 -17.58
C LYS A 101 -11.26 -3.44 -18.45
N ARG A 102 -10.71 -2.35 -17.87
CA ARG A 102 -10.55 -1.07 -18.60
C ARG A 102 -9.43 -1.09 -19.61
N THR A 103 -8.32 -1.77 -19.31
CA THR A 103 -7.10 -1.73 -20.13
C THR A 103 -6.97 -2.92 -21.07
N GLY A 104 -7.66 -4.02 -20.79
CA GLY A 104 -7.48 -5.29 -21.50
C GLY A 104 -6.26 -6.08 -20.97
N ALA A 105 -5.71 -5.72 -19.83
CA ALA A 105 -4.67 -6.48 -19.12
C ALA A 105 -5.24 -7.78 -18.54
N ILE A 106 -4.36 -8.69 -18.16
CA ILE A 106 -4.69 -10.03 -17.68
C ILE A 106 -4.36 -10.12 -16.20
N LEU A 107 -5.37 -10.42 -15.36
CA LEU A 107 -5.16 -10.70 -13.96
C LEU A 107 -4.75 -12.16 -13.78
N LYS A 108 -3.61 -12.39 -13.13
CA LYS A 108 -3.10 -13.72 -12.79
C LYS A 108 -3.07 -13.91 -11.28
N ILE A 109 -3.41 -15.09 -10.82
CA ILE A 109 -3.45 -15.42 -9.38
C ILE A 109 -2.28 -16.33 -9.04
N ILE A 110 -1.40 -15.88 -8.17
CA ILE A 110 -0.29 -16.65 -7.61
C ILE A 110 -0.88 -17.66 -6.64
N PRO A 111 -0.66 -18.97 -6.84
CA PRO A 111 -1.23 -20.00 -5.98
C PRO A 111 -0.55 -20.05 -4.60
N ILE A 112 -1.29 -20.59 -3.64
CA ILE A 112 -0.82 -20.91 -2.29
C ILE A 112 -0.96 -22.41 -2.05
N ASN A 113 -0.20 -22.93 -1.09
CA ASN A 113 -0.32 -24.33 -0.61
C ASN A 113 -1.41 -24.47 0.46
N ASP A 114 -1.63 -25.70 0.92
CA ASP A 114 -2.63 -26.01 1.96
C ASP A 114 -2.28 -25.40 3.34
N ASN A 115 -1.03 -25.00 3.56
CA ASN A 115 -0.59 -24.27 4.76
C ASN A 115 -0.85 -22.77 4.66
N GLY A 116 -1.34 -22.28 3.54
CA GLY A 116 -1.56 -20.85 3.30
C GLY A 116 -0.28 -20.08 2.98
N GLU A 117 0.73 -20.72 2.39
CA GLU A 117 1.99 -20.11 1.99
C GLU A 117 2.03 -19.95 0.46
N ILE A 118 2.64 -18.87 -0.02
CA ILE A 118 2.81 -18.63 -1.46
C ILE A 118 3.75 -19.69 -2.05
N LEU A 119 3.36 -20.27 -3.19
CA LEU A 119 4.22 -21.15 -3.96
C LEU A 119 5.22 -20.32 -4.77
N ILE A 120 6.37 -20.02 -4.17
CA ILE A 120 7.38 -19.12 -4.75
C ILE A 120 7.91 -19.62 -6.09
N ASP A 121 8.12 -20.93 -6.25
CA ASP A 121 8.53 -21.49 -7.54
C ASP A 121 7.50 -21.17 -8.63
N LYS A 122 6.20 -21.27 -8.29
CA LYS A 122 5.12 -20.93 -9.23
C LYS A 122 5.05 -19.44 -9.50
N TYR A 123 5.26 -18.59 -8.48
CA TYR A 123 5.36 -17.16 -8.66
C TYR A 123 6.48 -16.82 -9.64
N THR A 124 7.68 -17.35 -9.46
CA THR A 124 8.83 -17.11 -10.34
C THR A 124 8.57 -17.55 -11.79
N GLU A 125 7.90 -18.69 -11.98
CA GLU A 125 7.45 -19.14 -13.32
C GLU A 125 6.41 -18.19 -13.96
N MET A 126 5.59 -17.51 -13.14
CA MET A 126 4.52 -16.63 -13.60
C MET A 126 5.00 -15.21 -13.93
N VAL A 127 6.07 -14.74 -13.28
CA VAL A 127 6.65 -13.42 -13.56
C VAL A 127 7.37 -13.47 -14.90
N THR A 128 6.96 -12.59 -15.81
CA THR A 128 7.50 -12.51 -17.18
C THR A 128 7.74 -11.06 -17.58
N ASN A 129 8.32 -10.84 -18.73
CA ASN A 129 8.47 -9.50 -19.32
C ASN A 129 7.14 -8.78 -19.63
N LYS A 130 6.00 -9.50 -19.55
CA LYS A 130 4.65 -8.93 -19.65
C LYS A 130 4.09 -8.51 -18.29
N THR A 131 4.70 -8.96 -17.21
CA THR A 131 4.28 -8.58 -15.84
C THR A 131 4.58 -7.11 -15.64
N LYS A 132 3.54 -6.30 -15.43
CA LYS A 132 3.63 -4.86 -15.20
C LYS A 132 3.40 -4.48 -13.75
N LEU A 133 2.70 -5.34 -13.00
CA LEU A 133 2.40 -5.08 -11.62
C LEU A 133 2.28 -6.38 -10.84
N VAL A 134 2.84 -6.36 -9.64
CA VAL A 134 2.69 -7.41 -8.62
C VAL A 134 2.14 -6.76 -7.35
N SER A 135 0.94 -7.19 -6.90
CA SER A 135 0.33 -6.68 -5.69
C SER A 135 0.09 -7.80 -4.69
N VAL A 136 0.73 -7.71 -3.51
CA VAL A 136 0.80 -8.81 -2.54
C VAL A 136 0.58 -8.30 -1.11
N VAL A 137 -0.19 -9.04 -0.33
CA VAL A 137 -0.33 -8.79 1.11
C VAL A 137 0.95 -9.22 1.85
N HIS A 138 1.47 -8.35 2.72
CA HIS A 138 2.65 -8.67 3.54
C HIS A 138 2.31 -9.64 4.67
N LEU A 139 1.25 -9.36 5.42
CA LEU A 139 0.71 -10.21 6.49
C LEU A 139 -0.78 -10.48 6.21
N SER A 140 -1.12 -11.74 5.95
CA SER A 140 -2.51 -12.11 5.63
C SER A 140 -3.45 -11.84 6.81
N ASN A 141 -4.52 -11.10 6.56
CA ASN A 141 -5.56 -10.83 7.55
C ASN A 141 -6.40 -12.07 7.90
N THR A 142 -6.41 -13.08 7.04
CA THR A 142 -7.23 -14.29 7.19
C THR A 142 -6.41 -15.45 7.74
N LEU A 143 -5.19 -15.64 7.22
CA LEU A 143 -4.35 -16.79 7.53
C LEU A 143 -3.29 -16.49 8.59
N GLY A 144 -2.91 -15.20 8.76
CA GLY A 144 -1.81 -14.81 9.64
C GLY A 144 -0.43 -15.12 9.06
N THR A 145 -0.36 -15.59 7.82
CA THR A 145 0.90 -15.88 7.11
C THR A 145 1.64 -14.58 6.83
N ILE A 146 2.93 -14.54 7.18
CA ILE A 146 3.87 -13.50 6.76
C ILE A 146 4.48 -13.95 5.45
N ASN A 147 4.25 -13.21 4.39
CA ASN A 147 4.72 -13.54 3.06
C ASN A 147 6.17 -13.07 2.84
N PRO A 148 6.98 -13.79 2.04
CA PRO A 148 8.36 -13.45 1.72
C PRO A 148 8.40 -12.32 0.68
N ILE A 149 7.97 -11.11 1.09
CA ILE A 149 7.79 -9.98 0.17
C ILE A 149 9.09 -9.47 -0.43
N GLU A 150 10.22 -9.60 0.27
CA GLU A 150 11.54 -9.24 -0.23
C GLU A 150 11.87 -10.02 -1.52
N GLU A 151 11.74 -11.35 -1.47
CA GLU A 151 11.96 -12.22 -2.62
C GLU A 151 10.99 -11.93 -3.78
N ILE A 152 9.73 -11.62 -3.43
CA ILE A 152 8.70 -11.25 -4.40
C ILE A 152 9.03 -9.92 -5.09
N ILE A 153 9.45 -8.92 -4.32
CA ILE A 153 9.84 -7.59 -4.82
C ILE A 153 11.06 -7.72 -5.75
N ASP A 154 12.10 -8.43 -5.31
CA ASP A 154 13.31 -8.62 -6.10
C ASP A 154 13.03 -9.28 -7.46
N SER A 155 12.23 -10.34 -7.46
CA SER A 155 11.83 -11.02 -8.69
C SER A 155 10.98 -10.12 -9.62
N ALA A 156 10.07 -9.33 -9.05
CA ALA A 156 9.26 -8.37 -9.80
C ALA A 156 10.14 -7.29 -10.47
N LYS A 157 11.10 -6.73 -9.72
CA LYS A 157 12.03 -5.70 -10.20
C LYS A 157 12.92 -6.18 -11.34
N LEU A 158 13.40 -7.42 -11.30
CA LEU A 158 14.16 -8.02 -12.40
C LEU A 158 13.40 -7.99 -13.73
N ASN A 159 12.07 -7.91 -13.69
CA ASN A 159 11.19 -7.83 -14.83
C ASN A 159 10.59 -6.41 -15.05
N ASN A 160 11.08 -5.40 -14.33
CA ASN A 160 10.58 -4.02 -14.33
C ASN A 160 9.08 -3.91 -13.99
N ALA A 161 8.58 -4.81 -13.16
CA ALA A 161 7.19 -4.77 -12.68
C ALA A 161 7.08 -3.85 -11.47
N ILE A 162 5.99 -3.08 -11.42
CA ILE A 162 5.63 -2.23 -10.28
C ILE A 162 5.20 -3.12 -9.11
N THR A 163 5.69 -2.82 -7.92
CA THR A 163 5.39 -3.56 -6.69
C THR A 163 4.47 -2.77 -5.77
N VAL A 164 3.36 -3.40 -5.37
CA VAL A 164 2.37 -2.84 -4.46
C VAL A 164 2.21 -3.79 -3.28
N ILE A 165 2.57 -3.37 -2.10
CA ILE A 165 2.55 -4.20 -0.89
C ILE A 165 1.40 -3.74 0.02
N ASP A 166 0.43 -4.63 0.24
CA ASP A 166 -0.63 -4.41 1.22
C ASP A 166 -0.10 -4.72 2.63
N GLY A 167 0.22 -3.67 3.35
CA GLY A 167 0.74 -3.68 4.72
C GLY A 167 -0.31 -3.40 5.79
N ALA A 168 -1.61 -3.48 5.46
CA ALA A 168 -2.70 -3.14 6.39
C ALA A 168 -2.62 -3.87 7.74
N GLN A 169 -2.17 -5.11 7.74
CA GLN A 169 -1.95 -5.89 8.96
C GLN A 169 -0.50 -5.80 9.47
N SER A 170 0.48 -5.76 8.59
CA SER A 170 1.89 -5.81 8.96
C SER A 170 2.39 -4.55 9.63
N ALA A 171 1.96 -3.35 9.19
CA ALA A 171 2.47 -2.09 9.75
C ALA A 171 2.22 -1.91 11.26
N GLY A 172 1.17 -2.55 11.80
CA GLY A 172 0.87 -2.53 13.23
C GLY A 172 1.51 -3.68 14.05
N HIS A 173 2.13 -4.67 13.39
CA HIS A 173 2.60 -5.90 14.02
C HIS A 173 4.08 -6.21 13.75
N LEU A 174 4.63 -5.70 12.66
CA LEU A 174 6.02 -5.91 12.24
C LEU A 174 6.76 -4.59 12.17
N LEU A 175 8.08 -4.65 12.30
CA LEU A 175 8.93 -3.53 11.89
C LEU A 175 8.96 -3.50 10.36
N VAL A 176 8.62 -2.35 9.82
CA VAL A 176 8.59 -2.12 8.37
C VAL A 176 9.65 -1.09 8.02
N ASP A 177 10.57 -1.47 7.15
CA ASP A 177 11.58 -0.58 6.57
C ASP A 177 11.36 -0.53 5.06
N VAL A 178 10.72 0.55 4.58
CA VAL A 178 10.41 0.66 3.16
C VAL A 178 11.63 0.94 2.29
N GLN A 179 12.75 1.41 2.88
CA GLN A 179 14.01 1.58 2.15
C GLN A 179 14.70 0.22 1.94
N GLU A 180 14.66 -0.67 2.94
CA GLU A 180 15.20 -2.03 2.83
C GLU A 180 14.37 -2.86 1.86
N LEU A 181 13.03 -2.78 1.96
CA LEU A 181 12.11 -3.46 1.04
C LEU A 181 12.21 -2.95 -0.39
N ASP A 182 12.48 -1.66 -0.56
CA ASP A 182 12.60 -0.99 -1.86
C ASP A 182 11.42 -1.28 -2.82
N CYS A 183 10.21 -1.40 -2.28
CA CYS A 183 8.97 -1.52 -3.07
C CYS A 183 8.51 -0.15 -3.60
N ASP A 184 7.75 -0.15 -4.70
CA ASP A 184 7.22 1.10 -5.27
C ASP A 184 6.11 1.71 -4.39
N PHE A 185 5.24 0.86 -3.83
CA PHE A 185 4.15 1.28 -2.95
C PHE A 185 4.01 0.34 -1.76
N TYR A 186 3.96 0.91 -0.56
CA TYR A 186 3.62 0.22 0.68
C TYR A 186 2.39 0.87 1.32
N LEU A 187 1.32 0.11 1.56
CA LEU A 187 0.00 0.63 1.93
C LEU A 187 -0.43 0.12 3.31
N PHE A 188 -0.92 1.00 4.21
CA PHE A 188 -1.38 0.59 5.54
C PHE A 188 -2.39 1.59 6.14
#